data_8f185c648bfe122da354aadf06044b8e
#
_entry.id   8f185c648bfe122da354aadf06044b8e
#
_cell.length_a   1.000
_cell.length_b   1.000
_cell.length_c   1.000
_cell.angle_alpha   90.00
_cell.angle_beta   90.00
_cell.angle_gamma   90.00
#
_symmetry.space_group_name_H-M   'P 1'
#
loop_
_entity.id
_entity.type
_entity.pdbx_description
1 polymer ?
#
loop_
_entity_poly.entity_id
_entity_poly.type
_entity_poly.pdbx_seq_one_letter_code
_entity_poly.pdbx_strand_id
1 'polypeptide(L)'
;MFDFKLTNHKMLESYWAQLMIYNLMLTSDKTPTAYVCSPLRADTQHGVEMNMSAVRAYMCYAFVKLGINAQAPHAFLPYFLDDRNPTERQLALDVGLAMLRKCSILLVCGNRISMGMKGEIREAAKLGKEIRVYSRDILDEVIAIVKESGLTHGSVTIEEEHSYLALPAEVIIPTDRKGADDVM
;
A
#
# COMPACT_ATOMS: atom_id res chain seq x y z
N MET A 1 20.74 5.48 -15.10
CA MET A 1 20.64 5.92 -13.70
C MET A 1 19.62 7.06 -13.69
N PHE A 2 18.36 6.77 -13.42
CA PHE A 2 17.29 7.78 -13.43
C PHE A 2 17.24 8.47 -12.08
N ASP A 3 17.56 9.76 -12.07
CA ASP A 3 17.50 10.61 -10.89
C ASP A 3 16.04 11.05 -10.69
N PHE A 4 15.33 10.39 -9.76
CA PHE A 4 13.95 10.70 -9.42
C PHE A 4 13.86 11.91 -8.49
N LYS A 5 14.10 13.11 -9.00
CA LYS A 5 13.65 14.33 -8.32
C LYS A 5 12.18 14.59 -8.63
N LEU A 6 11.33 14.17 -7.70
CA LEU A 6 9.87 14.31 -7.71
C LEU A 6 9.42 15.76 -7.47
N THR A 7 9.55 16.63 -8.45
CA THR A 7 9.26 18.07 -8.29
C THR A 7 7.95 18.54 -8.94
N ASN A 8 7.13 17.64 -9.55
CA ASN A 8 5.87 18.10 -10.15
C ASN A 8 4.80 16.99 -10.16
N HIS A 9 3.70 17.21 -9.41
CA HIS A 9 2.58 16.29 -9.26
C HIS A 9 1.99 15.80 -10.60
N LYS A 10 1.86 16.68 -11.59
CA LYS A 10 1.35 16.31 -12.94
C LYS A 10 2.33 15.44 -13.74
N MET A 11 3.62 15.63 -13.57
CA MET A 11 4.62 14.74 -14.18
C MET A 11 4.55 13.33 -13.58
N LEU A 12 4.32 13.22 -12.29
CA LEU A 12 4.14 11.95 -11.60
C LEU A 12 2.93 11.17 -12.12
N GLU A 13 1.79 11.83 -12.32
CA GLU A 13 0.59 11.18 -12.86
C GLU A 13 0.82 10.67 -14.28
N SER A 14 1.52 11.44 -15.13
CA SER A 14 1.86 11.03 -16.49
C SER A 14 2.86 9.86 -16.51
N TYR A 15 3.90 9.91 -15.67
CA TYR A 15 4.85 8.81 -15.51
C TYR A 15 4.16 7.56 -14.95
N TRP A 16 3.22 7.75 -14.05
CA TRP A 16 2.46 6.67 -13.44
C TRP A 16 1.58 5.94 -14.46
N ALA A 17 0.85 6.69 -15.27
CA ALA A 17 0.05 6.13 -16.36
C ALA A 17 0.93 5.36 -17.34
N GLN A 18 2.10 5.90 -17.71
CA GLN A 18 3.05 5.23 -18.58
C GLN A 18 3.62 3.96 -17.93
N LEU A 19 3.96 4.00 -16.65
CA LEU A 19 4.46 2.83 -15.92
C LEU A 19 3.42 1.73 -15.79
N MET A 20 2.15 2.09 -15.56
CA MET A 20 1.02 1.15 -15.55
C MET A 20 0.80 0.51 -16.91
N ILE A 21 0.86 1.27 -17.99
CA ILE A 21 0.75 0.76 -19.37
C ILE A 21 1.93 -0.16 -19.68
N TYR A 22 3.15 0.22 -19.29
CA TYR A 22 4.35 -0.59 -19.47
C TYR A 22 4.25 -1.90 -18.68
N ASN A 23 3.74 -1.84 -17.47
CA ASN A 23 3.49 -3.01 -16.62
C ASN A 23 2.49 -3.98 -17.28
N LEU A 24 1.37 -3.45 -17.80
CA LEU A 24 0.37 -4.25 -18.54
C LEU A 24 0.94 -4.89 -19.81
N MET A 25 1.89 -4.24 -20.48
CA MET A 25 2.49 -4.75 -21.73
C MET A 25 3.62 -5.75 -21.46
N LEU A 26 4.35 -5.64 -20.36
CA LEU A 26 5.52 -6.46 -20.07
C LEU A 26 5.23 -7.65 -19.15
N THR A 27 4.07 -7.68 -18.48
CA THR A 27 3.70 -8.79 -17.61
C THR A 27 3.28 -10.00 -18.45
N SER A 28 4.06 -11.07 -18.34
CA SER A 28 3.63 -12.38 -18.82
C SER A 28 2.70 -13.03 -17.79
N ASP A 29 1.94 -14.06 -18.19
CA ASP A 29 1.11 -14.89 -17.29
C ASP A 29 1.91 -15.52 -16.13
N LYS A 30 3.24 -15.50 -16.20
CA LYS A 30 4.15 -16.02 -15.17
C LYS A 30 4.64 -14.96 -14.17
N THR A 31 4.34 -13.67 -14.40
CA THR A 31 4.78 -12.61 -13.49
C THR A 31 4.00 -12.69 -12.16
N PRO A 32 4.68 -12.77 -11.00
CA PRO A 32 4.00 -12.78 -9.73
C PRO A 32 3.14 -11.52 -9.56
N THR A 33 1.94 -11.71 -9.02
CA THR A 33 1.02 -10.59 -8.74
C THR A 33 0.93 -10.34 -7.25
N ALA A 34 0.96 -9.08 -6.85
CA ALA A 34 0.82 -8.68 -5.46
C ALA A 34 -0.29 -7.66 -5.25
N TYR A 35 -0.91 -7.72 -4.08
CA TYR A 35 -1.78 -6.68 -3.56
C TYR A 35 -1.01 -5.84 -2.54
N VAL A 36 -0.96 -4.53 -2.74
CA VAL A 36 -0.33 -3.61 -1.78
C VAL A 36 -1.36 -3.20 -0.72
N CYS A 37 -1.07 -3.57 0.51
CA CYS A 37 -1.83 -3.22 1.70
C CYS A 37 -1.10 -2.10 2.42
N SER A 38 -1.65 -0.88 2.41
CA SER A 38 -1.05 0.29 3.06
C SER A 38 -2.14 1.24 3.59
N PRO A 39 -1.81 2.17 4.52
CA PRO A 39 -2.78 3.12 5.03
C PRO A 39 -3.34 4.01 3.92
N LEU A 40 -4.67 4.24 3.91
CA LEU A 40 -5.32 5.24 3.06
C LEU A 40 -5.86 6.41 3.89
N ARG A 41 -6.61 6.12 4.96
CA ARG A 41 -7.29 7.14 5.75
C ARG A 41 -6.33 8.08 6.44
N ALA A 42 -6.66 9.37 6.37
CA ALA A 42 -6.04 10.46 7.11
C ALA A 42 -7.13 11.47 7.51
N ASP A 43 -6.82 12.34 8.46
CA ASP A 43 -7.77 13.35 8.97
C ASP A 43 -8.02 14.47 7.97
N THR A 44 -7.12 14.64 7.01
CA THR A 44 -7.20 15.67 5.97
C THR A 44 -7.21 15.07 4.58
N GLN A 45 -7.81 15.78 3.63
CA GLN A 45 -7.78 15.42 2.21
C GLN A 45 -6.33 15.32 1.71
N HIS A 46 -5.48 16.26 2.10
CA HIS A 46 -4.06 16.23 1.75
C HIS A 46 -3.37 14.96 2.26
N GLY A 47 -3.68 14.53 3.48
CA GLY A 47 -3.15 13.27 4.02
C GLY A 47 -3.60 12.04 3.23
N VAL A 48 -4.84 12.01 2.74
CA VAL A 48 -5.32 10.93 1.85
C VAL A 48 -4.54 10.93 0.54
N GLU A 49 -4.32 12.09 -0.08
CA GLU A 49 -3.55 12.24 -1.32
C GLU A 49 -2.10 11.79 -1.15
N MET A 50 -1.48 12.12 0.00
CA MET A 50 -0.14 11.65 0.35
C MET A 50 -0.10 10.11 0.47
N ASN A 51 -1.08 9.50 1.13
CA ASN A 51 -1.19 8.05 1.22
C ASN A 51 -1.40 7.39 -0.15
N MET A 52 -2.22 7.99 -1.03
CA MET A 52 -2.37 7.56 -2.42
C MET A 52 -1.06 7.66 -3.21
N SER A 53 -0.28 8.70 -2.97
CA SER A 53 1.05 8.85 -3.58
C SER A 53 2.03 7.79 -3.06
N ALA A 54 2.02 7.53 -1.77
CA ALA A 54 2.87 6.52 -1.14
C ALA A 54 2.57 5.11 -1.69
N VAL A 55 1.29 4.73 -1.80
CA VAL A 55 0.96 3.40 -2.35
C VAL A 55 1.40 3.25 -3.80
N ARG A 56 1.30 4.30 -4.61
CA ARG A 56 1.83 4.30 -5.97
C ARG A 56 3.35 4.07 -6.00
N ALA A 57 4.08 4.70 -5.07
CA ALA A 57 5.52 4.48 -4.93
C ALA A 57 5.85 3.02 -4.55
N TYR A 58 5.09 2.40 -3.64
CA TYR A 58 5.25 0.98 -3.30
C TYR A 58 4.98 0.07 -4.51
N MET A 59 3.94 0.33 -5.29
CA MET A 59 3.66 -0.43 -6.52
C MET A 59 4.81 -0.30 -7.54
N CYS A 60 5.32 0.92 -7.73
CA CYS A 60 6.47 1.17 -8.61
C CYS A 60 7.72 0.41 -8.15
N TYR A 61 8.02 0.44 -6.86
CA TYR A 61 9.14 -0.31 -6.29
C TYR A 61 8.99 -1.81 -6.49
N ALA A 62 7.81 -2.36 -6.20
CA ALA A 62 7.54 -3.79 -6.39
C ALA A 62 7.80 -4.21 -7.85
N PHE A 63 7.39 -3.39 -8.80
CA PHE A 63 7.61 -3.67 -10.22
C PHE A 63 9.10 -3.55 -10.60
N VAL A 64 9.73 -2.42 -10.30
CA VAL A 64 11.09 -2.10 -10.78
C VAL A 64 12.18 -2.91 -10.07
N LYS A 65 12.01 -3.16 -8.78
CA LYS A 65 13.03 -3.82 -7.96
C LYS A 65 12.78 -5.30 -7.74
N LEU A 66 11.52 -5.70 -7.61
CA LEU A 66 11.17 -7.08 -7.28
C LEU A 66 10.65 -7.88 -8.49
N GLY A 67 10.35 -7.23 -9.60
CA GLY A 67 9.74 -7.87 -10.77
C GLY A 67 8.31 -8.38 -10.49
N ILE A 68 7.58 -7.72 -9.57
CA ILE A 68 6.24 -8.11 -9.13
C ILE A 68 5.23 -7.13 -9.69
N ASN A 69 4.17 -7.63 -10.33
CA ASN A 69 3.04 -6.81 -10.75
C ASN A 69 2.14 -6.50 -9.55
N ALA A 70 2.33 -5.32 -8.95
CA ALA A 70 1.61 -4.90 -7.76
C ALA A 70 0.37 -4.08 -8.09
N GLN A 71 -0.72 -4.33 -7.36
CA GLN A 71 -2.01 -3.69 -7.53
C GLN A 71 -2.50 -3.15 -6.18
N ALA A 72 -3.15 -1.97 -6.20
CA ALA A 72 -3.76 -1.36 -5.03
C ALA A 72 -4.98 -0.53 -5.43
N PRO A 73 -6.21 -0.88 -5.03
CA PRO A 73 -7.40 -0.11 -5.39
C PRO A 73 -7.36 1.31 -4.83
N HIS A 74 -6.82 1.49 -3.63
CA HIS A 74 -6.72 2.80 -2.99
C HIS A 74 -5.66 3.74 -3.61
N ALA A 75 -4.92 3.28 -4.61
CA ALA A 75 -4.08 4.15 -5.42
C ALA A 75 -4.89 5.08 -6.35
N PHE A 76 -6.16 4.71 -6.67
CA PHE A 76 -6.99 5.42 -7.64
C PHE A 76 -8.48 5.51 -7.28
N LEU A 77 -9.07 4.56 -6.54
CA LEU A 77 -10.50 4.58 -6.21
C LEU A 77 -10.96 5.84 -5.50
N PRO A 78 -10.18 6.50 -4.60
CA PRO A 78 -10.61 7.73 -3.96
C PRO A 78 -10.83 8.93 -4.90
N TYR A 79 -10.43 8.83 -6.16
CA TYR A 79 -10.78 9.82 -7.18
C TYR A 79 -12.22 9.67 -7.68
N PHE A 80 -12.83 8.50 -7.49
CA PHE A 80 -14.14 8.14 -8.04
C PHE A 80 -15.19 7.84 -6.96
N LEU A 81 -14.73 7.44 -5.77
CA LEU A 81 -15.57 7.01 -4.65
C LEU A 81 -15.29 7.85 -3.42
N ASP A 82 -16.35 8.30 -2.75
CA ASP A 82 -16.26 9.00 -1.45
C ASP A 82 -16.26 7.98 -0.31
N ASP A 83 -15.13 7.81 0.37
CA ASP A 83 -14.99 6.91 1.52
C ASP A 83 -15.87 7.29 2.73
N ARG A 84 -16.47 8.49 2.72
CA ARG A 84 -17.45 8.93 3.72
C ARG A 84 -18.87 8.43 3.42
N ASN A 85 -19.15 8.08 2.16
CA ASN A 85 -20.40 7.46 1.75
C ASN A 85 -20.32 5.95 2.05
N PRO A 86 -21.18 5.40 2.93
CA PRO A 86 -21.10 3.99 3.33
C PRO A 86 -21.21 3.01 2.16
N THR A 87 -22.04 3.32 1.15
CA THR A 87 -22.25 2.46 -0.03
C THR A 87 -21.01 2.44 -0.93
N GLU A 88 -20.43 3.61 -1.18
CA GLU A 88 -19.22 3.73 -2.01
C GLU A 88 -18.01 3.13 -1.30
N ARG A 89 -17.92 3.32 0.02
CA ARG A 89 -16.92 2.67 0.85
C ARG A 89 -17.04 1.14 0.78
N GLN A 90 -18.26 0.58 0.88
CA GLN A 90 -18.44 -0.86 0.78
C GLN A 90 -17.99 -1.36 -0.60
N LEU A 91 -18.35 -0.65 -1.67
CA LEU A 91 -17.91 -0.98 -3.02
C LEU A 91 -16.37 -0.98 -3.12
N ALA A 92 -15.70 0.03 -2.56
CA ALA A 92 -14.24 0.10 -2.56
C ALA A 92 -13.59 -1.08 -1.82
N LEU A 93 -14.17 -1.49 -0.68
CA LEU A 93 -13.73 -2.67 0.08
C LEU A 93 -13.92 -3.96 -0.71
N ASP A 94 -15.07 -4.12 -1.36
CA ASP A 94 -15.37 -5.32 -2.17
C ASP A 94 -14.43 -5.45 -3.37
N VAL A 95 -14.14 -4.34 -4.05
CA VAL A 95 -13.12 -4.27 -5.11
C VAL A 95 -11.74 -4.66 -4.57
N GLY A 96 -11.36 -4.12 -3.40
CA GLY A 96 -10.10 -4.45 -2.75
C GLY A 96 -9.96 -5.94 -2.47
N LEU A 97 -10.97 -6.55 -1.86
CA LEU A 97 -10.98 -7.99 -1.58
C LEU A 97 -10.96 -8.84 -2.85
N ALA A 98 -11.68 -8.43 -3.88
CA ALA A 98 -11.67 -9.13 -5.17
C ALA A 98 -10.28 -9.11 -5.83
N MET A 99 -9.57 -7.97 -5.76
CA MET A 99 -8.20 -7.84 -6.25
C MET A 99 -7.23 -8.66 -5.39
N LEU A 100 -7.33 -8.57 -4.05
CA LEU A 100 -6.52 -9.35 -3.13
C LEU A 100 -6.62 -10.85 -3.43
N ARG A 101 -7.84 -11.37 -3.66
CA ARG A 101 -8.07 -12.79 -3.95
C ARG A 101 -7.34 -13.27 -5.20
N LYS A 102 -7.17 -12.41 -6.20
CA LYS A 102 -6.48 -12.71 -7.46
C LYS A 102 -4.96 -12.67 -7.35
N CYS A 103 -4.41 -11.93 -6.38
CA CYS A 103 -2.98 -11.82 -6.18
C CYS A 103 -2.41 -13.04 -5.43
N SER A 104 -1.15 -13.38 -5.69
CA SER A 104 -0.41 -14.44 -4.98
C SER A 104 0.25 -13.93 -3.70
N ILE A 105 0.59 -12.66 -3.67
CA ILE A 105 1.37 -12.02 -2.60
C ILE A 105 0.56 -10.87 -2.00
N LEU A 106 0.65 -10.68 -0.67
CA LEU A 106 0.27 -9.45 0.02
C LEU A 106 1.53 -8.69 0.41
N LEU A 107 1.68 -7.46 -0.06
CA LEU A 107 2.76 -6.55 0.35
C LEU A 107 2.22 -5.57 1.40
N VAL A 108 2.66 -5.71 2.65
CA VAL A 108 2.24 -4.83 3.75
C VAL A 108 3.24 -3.69 3.88
N CYS A 109 2.78 -2.48 3.58
CA CYS A 109 3.61 -1.28 3.47
C CYS A 109 3.14 -0.18 4.43
N GLY A 110 4.08 0.70 4.79
CA GLY A 110 3.83 1.79 5.73
C GLY A 110 4.36 1.50 7.12
N ASN A 111 4.15 2.42 8.03
CA ASN A 111 4.68 2.38 9.41
C ASN A 111 3.60 2.13 10.48
N ARG A 112 2.36 1.88 10.09
CA ARG A 112 1.24 1.58 10.98
C ARG A 112 0.25 0.65 10.30
N ILE A 113 -0.50 -0.11 11.08
CA ILE A 113 -1.58 -0.97 10.60
C ILE A 113 -2.94 -0.31 10.88
N SER A 114 -3.68 0.00 9.82
CA SER A 114 -5.05 0.52 9.94
C SER A 114 -6.07 -0.62 10.12
N MET A 115 -7.29 -0.28 10.54
CA MET A 115 -8.38 -1.28 10.64
C MET A 115 -8.70 -1.97 9.31
N GLY A 116 -8.62 -1.24 8.18
CA GLY A 116 -8.79 -1.84 6.85
C GLY A 116 -7.68 -2.85 6.55
N MET A 117 -6.44 -2.48 6.82
CA MET A 117 -5.28 -3.36 6.65
C MET A 117 -5.38 -4.64 7.48
N LYS A 118 -5.90 -4.56 8.72
CA LYS A 118 -6.14 -5.77 9.56
C LYS A 118 -7.08 -6.75 8.87
N GLY A 119 -8.11 -6.26 8.22
CA GLY A 119 -9.05 -7.08 7.43
C GLY A 119 -8.37 -7.75 6.24
N GLU A 120 -7.58 -7.00 5.48
CA GLU A 120 -6.84 -7.49 4.31
C GLU A 120 -5.77 -8.52 4.71
N ILE A 121 -5.03 -8.29 5.79
CA ILE A 121 -4.02 -9.23 6.31
C ILE A 121 -4.69 -10.54 6.75
N ARG A 122 -5.81 -10.48 7.49
CA ARG A 122 -6.57 -11.67 7.88
C ARG A 122 -7.09 -12.46 6.69
N GLU A 123 -7.61 -11.78 5.68
CA GLU A 123 -8.11 -12.44 4.46
C GLU A 123 -6.96 -13.09 3.69
N ALA A 124 -5.84 -12.40 3.51
CA ALA A 124 -4.66 -12.96 2.87
C ALA A 124 -4.14 -14.21 3.60
N ALA A 125 -4.10 -14.13 4.93
CA ALA A 125 -3.70 -15.25 5.78
C ALA A 125 -4.63 -16.45 5.60
N LYS A 126 -5.96 -16.26 5.64
CA LYS A 126 -6.97 -17.32 5.41
C LYS A 126 -6.84 -17.97 4.03
N LEU A 127 -6.44 -17.19 3.03
CA LEU A 127 -6.24 -17.67 1.65
C LEU A 127 -4.87 -18.32 1.45
N GLY A 128 -4.03 -18.41 2.49
CA GLY A 128 -2.69 -19.00 2.42
C GLY A 128 -1.72 -18.22 1.53
N LYS A 129 -1.93 -16.90 1.37
CA LYS A 129 -1.06 -16.08 0.54
C LYS A 129 0.28 -15.82 1.21
N GLU A 130 1.30 -15.61 0.40
CA GLU A 130 2.58 -15.09 0.88
C GLU A 130 2.39 -13.66 1.36
N ILE A 131 2.86 -13.36 2.58
CA ILE A 131 2.76 -12.02 3.19
C ILE A 131 4.17 -11.49 3.37
N ARG A 132 4.48 -10.38 2.69
CA ARG A 132 5.75 -9.68 2.79
C ARG A 132 5.55 -8.34 3.48
N VAL A 133 6.38 -8.04 4.46
CA VAL A 133 6.31 -6.82 5.27
C VAL A 133 7.50 -5.93 4.96
N TYR A 134 7.28 -4.67 4.66
CA TYR A 134 8.33 -3.73 4.26
C TYR A 134 8.94 -2.95 5.42
N SER A 135 8.26 -2.87 6.57
CA SER A 135 8.79 -2.16 7.73
C SER A 135 8.87 -3.08 8.94
N ARG A 136 10.01 -3.06 9.63
CA ARG A 136 10.20 -3.80 10.89
C ARG A 136 9.25 -3.32 11.98
N ASP A 137 8.89 -2.03 11.98
CA ASP A 137 8.04 -1.42 13.00
C ASP A 137 6.66 -2.07 13.10
N ILE A 138 6.13 -2.61 11.98
CA ILE A 138 4.81 -3.24 11.93
C ILE A 138 4.87 -4.77 11.86
N LEU A 139 6.06 -5.37 11.81
CA LEU A 139 6.22 -6.81 11.62
C LEU A 139 5.55 -7.62 12.71
N ASP A 140 5.78 -7.27 13.97
CA ASP A 140 5.22 -8.00 15.12
C ASP A 140 3.69 -7.91 15.14
N GLU A 141 3.10 -6.75 14.77
CA GLU A 141 1.66 -6.59 14.66
C GLU A 141 1.09 -7.45 13.51
N VAL A 142 1.75 -7.50 12.36
CA VAL A 142 1.35 -8.37 11.24
C VAL A 142 1.38 -9.83 11.66
N ILE A 143 2.45 -10.27 12.31
CA ILE A 143 2.59 -11.63 12.82
C ILE A 143 1.47 -11.98 13.80
N ALA A 144 1.14 -11.06 14.72
CA ALA A 144 0.04 -11.26 15.67
C ALA A 144 -1.31 -11.45 14.95
N ILE A 145 -1.61 -10.61 13.95
CA ILE A 145 -2.84 -10.71 13.15
C ILE A 145 -2.93 -12.04 12.40
N VAL A 146 -1.80 -12.50 11.83
CA VAL A 146 -1.75 -13.78 11.11
C VAL A 146 -1.99 -14.95 12.06
N LYS A 147 -1.37 -14.93 13.25
CA LYS A 147 -1.58 -15.94 14.29
C LYS A 147 -3.03 -16.04 14.75
N GLU A 148 -3.69 -14.90 14.98
CA GLU A 148 -5.10 -14.84 15.32
C GLU A 148 -6.00 -15.50 14.25
N SER A 149 -5.53 -15.55 13.01
CA SER A 149 -6.24 -16.19 11.89
C SER A 149 -6.07 -17.72 11.84
N GLY A 150 -5.35 -18.31 12.79
CA GLY A 150 -5.14 -19.75 12.90
C GLY A 150 -4.06 -20.32 11.99
N LEU A 151 -3.20 -19.45 11.41
CA LEU A 151 -2.11 -19.86 10.53
C LEU A 151 -0.75 -19.84 11.23
N THR A 152 0.15 -20.70 10.77
CA THR A 152 1.51 -20.79 11.27
C THR A 152 2.40 -19.70 10.65
N HIS A 153 3.46 -19.30 11.35
CA HIS A 153 4.41 -18.23 10.99
C HIS A 153 5.08 -18.31 9.61
N GLY A 154 5.01 -19.45 8.94
CA GLY A 154 5.79 -19.73 7.73
C GLY A 154 5.43 -18.91 6.49
N SER A 155 4.38 -18.10 6.54
CA SER A 155 3.93 -17.29 5.40
C SER A 155 4.27 -15.81 5.49
N VAL A 156 4.89 -15.36 6.58
CA VAL A 156 5.28 -13.95 6.78
C VAL A 156 6.78 -13.79 6.61
N THR A 157 7.19 -12.99 5.65
CA THR A 157 8.59 -12.64 5.41
C THR A 157 8.77 -11.13 5.53
N ILE A 158 9.97 -10.71 5.95
CA ILE A 158 10.37 -9.31 5.86
C ILE A 158 11.11 -9.10 4.54
N GLU A 159 10.69 -8.12 3.76
CA GLU A 159 11.52 -7.62 2.68
C GLU A 159 12.66 -6.80 3.30
N GLU A 160 13.90 -7.10 2.94
CA GLU A 160 15.02 -6.32 3.44
C GLU A 160 14.84 -4.84 3.06
N GLU A 161 14.90 -4.01 4.07
CA GLU A 161 14.77 -2.56 3.97
C GLU A 161 15.94 -2.02 3.16
N HIS A 162 15.78 -1.98 1.84
CA HIS A 162 16.69 -1.21 1.03
C HIS A 162 16.38 0.27 1.30
N SER A 163 17.39 1.01 1.74
CA SER A 163 17.39 2.43 2.08
C SER A 163 16.81 3.38 1.02
N TYR A 164 16.32 2.87 -0.08
CA TYR A 164 15.66 3.57 -1.18
C TYR A 164 14.15 3.76 -1.01
N LEU A 165 13.53 3.09 -0.03
CA LEU A 165 12.14 3.35 0.40
C LEU A 165 12.04 4.36 1.54
N ALA A 166 13.14 4.96 1.96
CA ALA A 166 13.05 6.26 2.59
C ALA A 166 12.40 7.18 1.58
N LEU A 167 11.06 7.22 1.59
CA LEU A 167 10.32 8.29 0.93
C LEU A 167 11.03 9.58 1.31
N PRO A 168 11.28 10.52 0.39
CA PRO A 168 11.89 11.80 0.73
C PRO A 168 11.23 12.32 2.01
N ALA A 169 11.98 12.92 2.92
CA ALA A 169 11.48 13.38 4.21
C ALA A 169 10.21 14.26 4.08
N GLU A 170 9.95 14.81 2.90
CA GLU A 170 8.75 15.55 2.50
C GLU A 170 7.51 14.66 2.31
N VAL A 171 7.67 13.35 2.22
CA VAL A 171 6.59 12.35 2.15
C VAL A 171 6.39 11.64 3.50
N ILE A 172 7.21 11.94 4.50
CA ILE A 172 6.98 11.48 5.86
C ILE A 172 5.73 12.19 6.36
N ILE A 173 4.64 11.42 6.48
CA ILE A 173 3.37 11.85 7.07
C ILE A 173 3.70 12.54 8.39
N PRO A 174 3.25 13.80 8.62
CA PRO A 174 3.37 14.42 9.93
C PRO A 174 2.67 13.50 10.93
N THR A 175 3.43 12.88 11.82
CA THR A 175 2.85 12.28 13.01
C THR A 175 2.16 13.42 13.73
N ASP A 176 0.85 13.27 14.01
CA ASP A 176 0.05 14.20 14.81
C ASP A 176 0.89 14.82 15.92
N ARG A 177 1.26 16.07 15.76
CA ARG A 177 1.65 16.87 16.91
C ARG A 177 0.35 17.23 17.60
N LYS A 178 0.05 16.50 18.68
CA LYS A 178 -0.84 16.97 19.72
C LYS A 178 -0.40 18.37 20.13
N GLY A 179 -1.39 19.27 20.20
CA GLY A 179 -1.37 20.39 21.11
C GLY A 179 -0.61 21.61 20.59
N ALA A 180 -1.40 22.56 20.13
CA ALA A 180 -1.20 23.95 20.46
C ALA A 180 -2.56 24.49 20.90
N ASP A 181 -3.02 24.01 22.04
CA ASP A 181 -3.74 24.87 22.98
C ASP A 181 -2.73 25.89 23.53
N ASP A 182 -3.22 27.08 23.75
CA ASP A 182 -2.57 28.26 24.30
C ASP A 182 -1.86 29.16 23.28
N VAL A 183 -2.56 30.24 22.88
CA VAL A 183 -2.28 31.60 23.35
C VAL A 183 -3.40 32.54 22.89
N MET A 184 -4.17 33.06 23.90
CA MET A 184 -4.88 34.34 24.03
C MET A 184 -5.45 35.00 22.76
#